data_40fa693de07dca31dbe7501d690db570
#
_entry.id   40fa693de07dca31dbe7501d690db570
#
_cell.length_a   1.000
_cell.length_b   1.000
_cell.length_c   1.000
_cell.angle_alpha   90.00
_cell.angle_beta   90.00
_cell.angle_gamma   90.00
#
_symmetry.space_group_name_H-M   'P 1'
#
loop_
_entity.id
_entity.type
_entity.pdbx_description
1 polymer ?
#
loop_
_entity_poly.entity_id
_entity_poly.type
_entity_poly.pdbx_seq_one_letter_code
_entity_poly.pdbx_strand_id
1 'polypeptide(L)'
;MLRTLVWGLDEPLVAPVIGRLHDEGVFCIKTWIVNVSERNKPVFAQREGIEIVEDKFDLNFHQEDLDLLPVWLDEKIRPYFPVILQNFAREAFYFRTPYYEYMNIIQLWTRYFYTLLSRNQIDTVIFADIPHDGFRSVLYPLAQAMGVRTLILVPSGPFGTFAYCFSIEDYGRFADVPIYRTPRSKEAEIRQEYKKELYYMQGKHTPKQRSTLQYHLREISSPKEFIARKKRIFQRSLQKYSNLHEFIFKKIATTAMDYYEKRQYQINVTRCIEKNVDLNCKYVYFPLHLQPEMTTDVLGGIYYDQILAIEKLRAMLPPDWMIYVKENPKQTKLMRLDCFFKRLRLIPNVKYVDRSIDTYALMDHAQFVATITGTAAWEAISGGKTALIFGRIWYESFPGVFRYHENLRAEDIASYQIDHQALEQALYRYLEKTVDAIFQRDVQEVMSNFDAQENSQKLEKFFRFMISYMEENPLQAAGKERE
;
A
#
# COMPACT_ATOMS: atom_id res chain seq x y z
N MET A 1 -8.73 -7.26 -28.89
CA MET A 1 -9.53 -7.03 -27.66
C MET A 1 -8.87 -7.76 -26.49
N LEU A 2 -8.49 -7.07 -25.44
CA LEU A 2 -7.79 -7.62 -24.27
C LEU A 2 -8.71 -8.50 -23.44
N ARG A 3 -8.26 -9.73 -23.14
CA ARG A 3 -8.93 -10.64 -22.20
C ARG A 3 -8.44 -10.33 -20.79
N THR A 4 -9.31 -9.71 -20.01
CA THR A 4 -8.92 -9.01 -18.81
C THR A 4 -9.43 -9.71 -17.56
N LEU A 5 -8.56 -9.80 -16.55
CA LEU A 5 -8.93 -10.00 -15.16
C LEU A 5 -8.93 -8.63 -14.47
N VAL A 6 -10.04 -8.27 -13.83
CA VAL A 6 -10.15 -7.03 -13.04
C VAL A 6 -10.16 -7.41 -11.57
N TRP A 7 -9.28 -6.79 -10.77
CA TRP A 7 -9.31 -6.92 -9.33
C TRP A 7 -9.66 -5.61 -8.64
N GLY A 8 -10.74 -5.61 -7.88
CA GLY A 8 -11.37 -4.41 -7.35
C GLY A 8 -12.13 -3.64 -8.43
N LEU A 9 -12.12 -2.31 -8.36
CA LEU A 9 -12.95 -1.43 -9.20
C LEU A 9 -14.44 -1.77 -9.10
N ASP A 10 -14.84 -2.27 -7.95
CA ASP A 10 -16.18 -2.76 -7.62
C ASP A 10 -17.01 -1.73 -6.81
N GLU A 11 -16.42 -0.59 -6.53
CA GLU A 11 -17.10 0.53 -5.87
C GLU A 11 -18.19 1.14 -6.77
N PRO A 12 -19.30 1.64 -6.18
CA PRO A 12 -20.41 2.23 -6.95
C PRO A 12 -20.02 3.36 -7.89
N LEU A 13 -18.89 4.02 -7.63
CA LEU A 13 -18.34 5.09 -8.47
C LEU A 13 -17.78 4.59 -9.79
N VAL A 14 -17.20 3.41 -9.82
CA VAL A 14 -16.41 2.93 -10.97
C VAL A 14 -16.98 1.66 -11.59
N ALA A 15 -17.59 0.77 -10.82
CA ALA A 15 -18.12 -0.50 -11.33
C ALA A 15 -19.09 -0.34 -12.52
N PRO A 16 -20.01 0.64 -12.55
CA PRO A 16 -20.86 0.87 -13.71
C PRO A 16 -20.08 1.29 -14.96
N VAL A 17 -18.97 2.02 -14.81
CA VAL A 17 -18.09 2.42 -15.93
C VAL A 17 -17.41 1.20 -16.51
N ILE A 18 -16.78 0.39 -15.67
CA ILE A 18 -16.08 -0.84 -16.06
C ILE A 18 -17.04 -1.79 -16.79
N GLY A 19 -18.26 -1.93 -16.25
CA GLY A 19 -19.27 -2.77 -16.87
C GLY A 19 -19.73 -2.28 -18.25
N ARG A 20 -19.98 -0.99 -18.43
CA ARG A 20 -20.32 -0.43 -19.76
C ARG A 20 -19.21 -0.63 -20.76
N LEU A 21 -17.94 -0.40 -20.38
CA LEU A 21 -16.79 -0.59 -21.25
C LEU A 21 -16.65 -2.05 -21.72
N HIS A 22 -17.01 -3.01 -20.86
CA HIS A 22 -17.10 -4.41 -21.25
C HIS A 22 -18.25 -4.65 -22.24
N ASP A 23 -19.46 -4.15 -21.94
CA ASP A 23 -20.65 -4.31 -22.76
C ASP A 23 -20.48 -3.69 -24.17
N GLU A 24 -19.69 -2.62 -24.27
CA GLU A 24 -19.35 -1.94 -25.52
C GLU A 24 -18.13 -2.58 -26.25
N GLY A 25 -17.53 -3.62 -25.69
CA GLY A 25 -16.43 -4.33 -26.30
C GLY A 25 -15.10 -3.57 -26.32
N VAL A 26 -14.89 -2.60 -25.42
CA VAL A 26 -13.60 -1.92 -25.27
C VAL A 26 -12.54 -2.90 -24.78
N PHE A 27 -12.90 -3.77 -23.83
CA PHE A 27 -12.12 -4.92 -23.42
C PHE A 27 -13.03 -6.06 -22.95
N CYS A 28 -12.52 -7.29 -22.95
CA CYS A 28 -13.29 -8.46 -22.59
C CYS A 28 -12.94 -8.89 -21.16
N ILE A 29 -13.78 -8.55 -20.18
CA ILE A 29 -13.60 -9.06 -18.82
C ILE A 29 -13.97 -10.55 -18.83
N LYS A 30 -13.02 -11.40 -18.48
CA LYS A 30 -13.22 -12.85 -18.28
C LYS A 30 -13.45 -13.18 -16.82
N THR A 31 -12.74 -12.47 -15.93
CA THR A 31 -12.85 -12.68 -14.50
C THR A 31 -12.85 -11.31 -13.80
N TRP A 32 -13.76 -11.16 -12.84
CA TRP A 32 -13.80 -9.97 -11.99
C TRP A 32 -13.76 -10.39 -10.51
N ILE A 33 -12.68 -10.06 -9.83
CA ILE A 33 -12.52 -10.32 -8.40
C ILE A 33 -13.04 -9.12 -7.63
N VAL A 34 -14.08 -9.32 -6.82
CA VAL A 34 -14.86 -8.24 -6.22
C VAL A 34 -15.14 -8.49 -4.73
N ASN A 35 -15.24 -7.41 -3.97
CA ASN A 35 -15.78 -7.45 -2.63
C ASN A 35 -17.32 -7.34 -2.69
N VAL A 36 -18.00 -8.47 -2.82
CA VAL A 36 -19.46 -8.51 -2.97
C VAL A 36 -20.13 -8.08 -1.68
N SER A 37 -20.30 -6.79 -1.50
CA SER A 37 -21.24 -6.22 -0.52
C SER A 37 -22.66 -6.30 -1.08
N GLU A 38 -23.68 -6.32 -0.20
CA GLU A 38 -25.10 -6.30 -0.66
C GLU A 38 -25.42 -5.09 -1.55
N ARG A 39 -24.63 -4.00 -1.43
CA ARG A 39 -24.78 -2.77 -2.23
C ARG A 39 -24.34 -2.93 -3.68
N ASN A 40 -23.41 -3.83 -3.95
CA ASN A 40 -22.80 -4.01 -5.27
C ASN A 40 -23.40 -5.18 -6.06
N LYS A 41 -24.18 -6.06 -5.40
CA LYS A 41 -24.80 -7.23 -6.04
C LYS A 41 -25.53 -6.93 -7.35
N PRO A 42 -26.35 -5.85 -7.46
CA PRO A 42 -27.06 -5.56 -8.69
C PRO A 42 -26.16 -5.26 -9.90
N VAL A 43 -24.98 -4.71 -9.67
CA VAL A 43 -24.03 -4.35 -10.74
C VAL A 43 -23.43 -5.59 -11.39
N PHE A 44 -23.24 -6.67 -10.61
CA PHE A 44 -22.57 -7.90 -11.06
C PHE A 44 -23.55 -8.99 -11.49
N ALA A 45 -24.79 -8.99 -10.95
CA ALA A 45 -25.76 -10.07 -11.16
C ALA A 45 -26.33 -10.18 -12.59
N GLN A 46 -26.04 -9.24 -13.49
CA GLN A 46 -26.67 -9.12 -14.79
C GLN A 46 -25.76 -9.30 -16.00
N ARG A 47 -24.46 -9.69 -15.80
CA ARG A 47 -23.53 -9.82 -16.93
C ARG A 47 -23.18 -11.26 -17.19
N GLU A 48 -23.75 -11.81 -18.27
CA GLU A 48 -23.39 -13.13 -18.78
C GLU A 48 -21.94 -13.12 -19.31
N GLY A 49 -21.22 -14.22 -19.06
CA GLY A 49 -19.85 -14.43 -19.58
C GLY A 49 -18.71 -13.86 -18.72
N ILE A 50 -19.02 -13.20 -17.59
CA ILE A 50 -18.00 -12.78 -16.61
C ILE A 50 -18.03 -13.74 -15.42
N GLU A 51 -16.88 -14.36 -15.13
CA GLU A 51 -16.70 -15.13 -13.90
C GLU A 51 -16.51 -14.14 -12.72
N ILE A 52 -17.46 -14.12 -11.79
CA ILE A 52 -17.36 -13.30 -10.58
C ILE A 52 -16.74 -14.12 -9.46
N VAL A 53 -15.58 -13.68 -8.99
CA VAL A 53 -14.86 -14.27 -7.85
C VAL A 53 -14.98 -13.33 -6.66
N GLU A 54 -15.47 -13.86 -5.53
CA GLU A 54 -15.48 -13.06 -4.30
C GLU A 54 -14.06 -12.91 -3.74
N ASP A 55 -13.70 -11.68 -3.40
CA ASP A 55 -12.44 -11.34 -2.71
C ASP A 55 -12.51 -11.83 -1.25
N LYS A 56 -12.34 -13.13 -1.07
CA LYS A 56 -12.39 -13.82 0.22
C LYS A 56 -11.20 -14.75 0.36
N PHE A 57 -10.69 -14.81 1.58
CA PHE A 57 -9.71 -15.82 1.97
C PHE A 57 -10.44 -17.15 2.21
N ASP A 58 -10.70 -17.90 1.13
CA ASP A 58 -11.27 -19.24 1.16
C ASP A 58 -10.29 -20.22 0.49
N LEU A 59 -9.99 -21.34 1.17
CA LEU A 59 -9.09 -22.39 0.69
C LEU A 59 -9.85 -23.65 0.23
N ASN A 60 -11.17 -23.56 0.10
CA ASN A 60 -12.00 -24.70 -0.34
C ASN A 60 -11.88 -24.92 -1.85
N PHE A 61 -10.68 -25.15 -2.33
CA PHE A 61 -10.43 -25.56 -3.72
C PHE A 61 -10.57 -27.07 -3.87
N HIS A 62 -11.28 -27.50 -4.90
CA HIS A 62 -11.28 -28.89 -5.30
C HIS A 62 -10.00 -29.19 -6.10
N GLN A 63 -9.45 -30.40 -5.96
CA GLN A 63 -8.21 -30.78 -6.66
C GLN A 63 -8.34 -30.67 -8.18
N GLU A 64 -9.54 -30.93 -8.70
CA GLU A 64 -9.90 -30.85 -10.13
C GLU A 64 -9.88 -29.42 -10.68
N ASP A 65 -9.94 -28.42 -9.80
CA ASP A 65 -9.97 -27.01 -10.15
C ASP A 65 -8.56 -26.42 -10.34
N LEU A 66 -7.50 -27.18 -9.97
CA LEU A 66 -6.14 -26.65 -9.91
C LEU A 66 -5.17 -27.37 -10.83
N ASP A 67 -4.70 -26.68 -11.87
CA ASP A 67 -3.63 -27.16 -12.71
C ASP A 67 -2.29 -27.24 -11.97
N LEU A 68 -1.38 -28.11 -12.43
CA LEU A 68 -0.03 -28.18 -11.88
C LEU A 68 0.80 -26.96 -12.32
N LEU A 69 1.50 -26.38 -11.37
CA LEU A 69 2.39 -25.26 -11.64
C LEU A 69 3.67 -25.78 -12.34
N PRO A 70 4.08 -25.21 -13.49
CA PRO A 70 5.36 -25.53 -14.11
C PRO A 70 6.53 -25.16 -13.18
N VAL A 71 7.57 -25.98 -13.14
CA VAL A 71 8.74 -25.79 -12.25
C VAL A 71 9.40 -24.43 -12.47
N TRP A 72 9.62 -24.04 -13.74
CA TRP A 72 10.24 -22.75 -14.07
C TRP A 72 9.45 -21.56 -13.53
N LEU A 73 8.13 -21.68 -13.46
CA LEU A 73 7.27 -20.61 -12.94
C LEU A 73 7.31 -20.56 -11.41
N ASP A 74 7.35 -21.73 -10.74
CA ASP A 74 7.56 -21.82 -9.30
C ASP A 74 8.90 -21.16 -8.90
N GLU A 75 9.97 -21.43 -9.65
CA GLU A 75 11.29 -20.83 -9.44
C GLU A 75 11.27 -19.30 -9.59
N LYS A 76 10.55 -18.77 -10.60
CA LYS A 76 10.44 -17.31 -10.82
C LYS A 76 9.68 -16.59 -9.72
N ILE A 77 8.68 -17.19 -9.11
CA ILE A 77 7.88 -16.54 -8.06
C ILE A 77 8.43 -16.70 -6.65
N ARG A 78 9.29 -17.69 -6.37
CA ARG A 78 9.90 -17.92 -5.05
C ARG A 78 10.57 -16.70 -4.42
N PRO A 79 11.30 -15.85 -5.16
CA PRO A 79 11.89 -14.63 -4.59
C PRO A 79 10.87 -13.66 -3.96
N TYR A 80 9.61 -13.72 -4.36
CA TYR A 80 8.53 -12.88 -3.82
C TYR A 80 7.90 -13.45 -2.54
N PHE A 81 8.17 -14.70 -2.18
CA PHE A 81 7.57 -15.37 -1.03
C PHE A 81 7.74 -14.62 0.30
N PRO A 82 8.88 -14.00 0.62
CA PRO A 82 9.01 -13.22 1.85
C PRO A 82 7.99 -12.07 1.96
N VAL A 83 7.75 -11.35 0.87
CA VAL A 83 6.77 -10.25 0.81
C VAL A 83 5.35 -10.81 0.88
N ILE A 84 5.06 -11.86 0.11
CA ILE A 84 3.77 -12.55 0.12
C ILE A 84 3.44 -13.03 1.54
N LEU A 85 4.42 -13.67 2.21
CA LEU A 85 4.26 -14.18 3.57
C LEU A 85 3.90 -13.08 4.57
N GLN A 86 4.53 -11.89 4.46
CA GLN A 86 4.20 -10.75 5.31
C GLN A 86 2.79 -10.25 5.08
N ASN A 87 2.37 -10.15 3.82
CA ASN A 87 1.02 -9.75 3.46
C ASN A 87 -0.02 -10.77 3.97
N PHE A 88 0.28 -12.07 3.89
CA PHE A 88 -0.56 -13.10 4.50
C PHE A 88 -0.62 -13.02 6.02
N ALA A 89 0.50 -12.71 6.67
CA ALA A 89 0.53 -12.55 8.13
C ALA A 89 -0.37 -11.40 8.60
N ARG A 90 -0.56 -10.36 7.79
CA ARG A 90 -1.49 -9.26 8.06
C ARG A 90 -2.94 -9.75 8.14
N GLU A 91 -3.37 -10.59 7.21
CA GLU A 91 -4.75 -11.10 7.12
C GLU A 91 -4.97 -12.31 8.02
N ALA A 92 -4.03 -13.23 8.04
CA ALA A 92 -4.10 -14.46 8.83
C ALA A 92 -3.73 -14.25 10.30
N PHE A 93 -3.45 -13.02 10.71
CA PHE A 93 -3.12 -12.64 12.08
C PHE A 93 -4.06 -13.24 13.12
N TYR A 94 -5.33 -13.35 12.79
CA TYR A 94 -6.34 -13.94 13.67
C TYR A 94 -6.24 -15.47 13.80
N PHE A 95 -5.51 -16.15 12.91
CA PHE A 95 -5.47 -17.62 12.82
C PHE A 95 -4.18 -18.23 13.38
N ARG A 96 -3.13 -17.45 13.62
CA ARG A 96 -1.82 -17.93 14.09
C ARG A 96 -1.36 -19.18 13.34
N THR A 97 -1.45 -19.11 12.04
CA THR A 97 -1.02 -20.19 11.15
C THR A 97 0.49 -20.41 11.30
N PRO A 98 0.96 -21.63 11.50
CA PRO A 98 2.39 -21.93 11.49
C PRO A 98 3.05 -21.55 10.16
N TYR A 99 4.33 -21.18 10.20
CA TYR A 99 5.08 -20.74 9.01
C TYR A 99 4.98 -21.73 7.82
N TYR A 100 5.13 -23.02 8.08
CA TYR A 100 5.06 -24.05 7.03
C TYR A 100 3.69 -24.14 6.37
N GLU A 101 2.62 -23.86 7.10
CA GLU A 101 1.27 -23.82 6.53
C GLU A 101 1.07 -22.62 5.62
N TYR A 102 1.71 -21.48 5.91
CA TYR A 102 1.69 -20.36 4.97
C TYR A 102 2.30 -20.71 3.63
N MET A 103 3.32 -21.55 3.60
CA MET A 103 3.92 -22.01 2.35
C MET A 103 2.93 -22.85 1.54
N ASN A 104 2.17 -23.73 2.19
CA ASN A 104 1.11 -24.50 1.56
C ASN A 104 -0.01 -23.60 1.03
N ILE A 105 -0.41 -22.61 1.81
CA ILE A 105 -1.43 -21.62 1.43
C ILE A 105 -0.97 -20.82 0.19
N ILE A 106 0.27 -20.33 0.18
CA ILE A 106 0.83 -19.62 -0.97
C ILE A 106 0.82 -20.50 -2.21
N GLN A 107 1.21 -21.77 -2.09
CA GLN A 107 1.21 -22.72 -3.21
C GLN A 107 -0.20 -22.98 -3.76
N LEU A 108 -1.20 -23.13 -2.89
CA LEU A 108 -2.60 -23.29 -3.31
C LEU A 108 -3.10 -22.08 -4.08
N TRP A 109 -2.85 -20.86 -3.56
CA TRP A 109 -3.24 -19.64 -4.26
C TRP A 109 -2.48 -19.43 -5.57
N THR A 110 -1.20 -19.80 -5.61
CA THR A 110 -0.40 -19.73 -6.83
C THR A 110 -0.98 -20.62 -7.92
N ARG A 111 -1.30 -21.89 -7.59
CA ARG A 111 -1.95 -22.83 -8.52
C ARG A 111 -3.32 -22.35 -8.96
N TYR A 112 -4.11 -21.82 -8.03
CA TYR A 112 -5.42 -21.26 -8.34
C TYR A 112 -5.34 -20.14 -9.37
N PHE A 113 -4.49 -19.15 -9.14
CA PHE A 113 -4.34 -18.05 -10.09
C PHE A 113 -3.68 -18.48 -11.40
N TYR A 114 -2.74 -19.40 -11.35
CA TYR A 114 -2.18 -19.99 -12.57
C TYR A 114 -3.27 -20.64 -13.44
N THR A 115 -4.10 -21.46 -12.83
CA THR A 115 -5.23 -22.11 -13.50
C THR A 115 -6.21 -21.08 -14.06
N LEU A 116 -6.56 -20.07 -13.28
CA LEU A 116 -7.50 -19.01 -13.67
C LEU A 116 -6.96 -18.19 -14.86
N LEU A 117 -5.70 -17.78 -14.80
CA LEU A 117 -5.06 -17.01 -15.87
C LEU A 117 -4.94 -17.83 -17.15
N SER A 118 -4.58 -19.12 -17.04
CA SER A 118 -4.36 -20.01 -18.17
C SER A 118 -5.68 -20.42 -18.85
N ARG A 119 -6.68 -20.88 -18.08
CA ARG A 119 -7.96 -21.36 -18.63
C ARG A 119 -8.76 -20.23 -19.28
N ASN A 120 -8.79 -19.07 -18.66
CA ASN A 120 -9.47 -17.89 -19.19
C ASN A 120 -8.62 -17.13 -20.24
N GLN A 121 -7.40 -17.62 -20.49
CA GLN A 121 -6.46 -17.01 -21.44
C GLN A 121 -6.30 -15.53 -21.18
N ILE A 122 -6.12 -15.14 -19.91
CA ILE A 122 -5.97 -13.75 -19.50
C ILE A 122 -4.65 -13.21 -20.04
N ASP A 123 -4.74 -12.08 -20.71
CA ASP A 123 -3.58 -11.34 -21.25
C ASP A 123 -3.32 -10.02 -20.51
N THR A 124 -4.26 -9.60 -19.67
CA THR A 124 -4.16 -8.33 -18.92
C THR A 124 -4.82 -8.48 -17.55
N VAL A 125 -4.15 -7.96 -16.50
CA VAL A 125 -4.71 -7.82 -15.15
C VAL A 125 -4.75 -6.35 -14.76
N ILE A 126 -5.92 -5.86 -14.33
CA ILE A 126 -6.11 -4.51 -13.79
C ILE A 126 -6.29 -4.58 -12.28
N PHE A 127 -5.44 -3.88 -11.53
CA PHE A 127 -5.52 -3.78 -10.08
C PHE A 127 -6.01 -2.40 -9.65
N ALA A 128 -6.97 -2.36 -8.74
CA ALA A 128 -7.51 -1.13 -8.16
C ALA A 128 -6.59 -0.47 -7.12
N ASP A 129 -5.48 -1.11 -6.78
CA ASP A 129 -4.43 -0.61 -5.86
C ASP A 129 -3.15 -1.43 -6.07
N ILE A 130 -2.06 -1.02 -5.46
CA ILE A 130 -0.84 -1.83 -5.39
C ILE A 130 -1.17 -3.15 -4.69
N PRO A 131 -0.88 -4.31 -5.31
CA PRO A 131 -1.19 -5.62 -4.73
C PRO A 131 -0.44 -5.84 -3.42
N HIS A 132 -1.14 -5.80 -2.29
CA HIS A 132 -0.53 -5.88 -0.95
C HIS A 132 -1.30 -6.72 0.06
N ASP A 133 -2.50 -7.16 -0.28
CA ASP A 133 -3.30 -8.03 0.57
C ASP A 133 -3.05 -9.49 0.22
N GLY A 134 -2.88 -10.35 1.21
CA GLY A 134 -2.74 -11.80 1.14
C GLY A 134 -2.57 -12.41 -0.26
N PHE A 135 -3.64 -12.90 -0.83
CA PHE A 135 -3.59 -13.55 -2.13
C PHE A 135 -3.40 -12.60 -3.33
N ARG A 136 -3.72 -11.27 -3.24
CA ARG A 136 -3.38 -10.31 -4.32
C ARG A 136 -1.89 -10.23 -4.53
N SER A 137 -1.13 -10.35 -3.46
CA SER A 137 0.33 -10.35 -3.53
C SER A 137 0.91 -11.60 -4.23
N VAL A 138 0.11 -12.66 -4.39
CA VAL A 138 0.45 -13.84 -5.20
C VAL A 138 0.17 -13.60 -6.69
N LEU A 139 -0.98 -12.97 -7.01
CA LEU A 139 -1.39 -12.78 -8.41
C LEU A 139 -0.41 -11.90 -9.20
N TYR A 140 0.09 -10.82 -8.58
CA TYR A 140 0.97 -9.86 -9.27
C TYR A 140 2.27 -10.50 -9.78
N PRO A 141 3.14 -11.11 -8.93
CA PRO A 141 4.37 -11.72 -9.42
C PRO A 141 4.11 -12.90 -10.37
N LEU A 142 3.02 -13.62 -10.19
CA LEU A 142 2.62 -14.69 -11.10
C LEU A 142 2.27 -14.12 -12.48
N ALA A 143 1.45 -13.09 -12.56
CA ALA A 143 1.11 -12.42 -13.82
C ALA A 143 2.37 -11.91 -14.54
N GLN A 144 3.28 -11.25 -13.80
CA GLN A 144 4.56 -10.79 -14.34
C GLN A 144 5.41 -11.95 -14.89
N ALA A 145 5.55 -13.04 -14.12
CA ALA A 145 6.32 -14.21 -14.53
C ALA A 145 5.74 -14.91 -15.77
N MET A 146 4.42 -14.88 -15.93
CA MET A 146 3.72 -15.42 -17.11
C MET A 146 3.71 -14.48 -18.31
N GLY A 147 4.25 -13.27 -18.20
CA GLY A 147 4.20 -12.25 -19.25
C GLY A 147 2.80 -11.65 -19.47
N VAL A 148 1.91 -11.78 -18.49
CA VAL A 148 0.60 -11.14 -18.50
C VAL A 148 0.77 -9.66 -18.16
N ARG A 149 0.17 -8.80 -18.98
CA ARG A 149 0.23 -7.34 -18.77
C ARG A 149 -0.47 -6.94 -17.47
N THR A 150 0.06 -5.95 -16.78
CA THR A 150 -0.58 -5.40 -15.59
C THR A 150 -0.82 -3.90 -15.73
N LEU A 151 -1.95 -3.43 -15.22
CA LEU A 151 -2.25 -2.02 -15.01
C LEU A 151 -2.63 -1.82 -13.55
N ILE A 152 -1.84 -1.05 -12.83
CA ILE A 152 -2.04 -0.78 -11.41
C ILE A 152 -2.50 0.66 -11.27
N LEU A 153 -3.66 0.88 -10.66
CA LEU A 153 -4.21 2.20 -10.36
C LEU A 153 -3.93 2.51 -8.89
N VAL A 154 -3.30 3.64 -8.60
CA VAL A 154 -2.91 3.99 -7.24
C VAL A 154 -3.56 5.30 -6.84
N PRO A 155 -4.44 5.32 -5.83
CA PRO A 155 -5.03 6.55 -5.33
C PRO A 155 -3.95 7.54 -4.92
N SER A 156 -4.07 8.78 -5.36
CA SER A 156 -3.04 9.81 -5.19
C SER A 156 -3.31 10.69 -3.97
N GLY A 157 -3.70 10.06 -2.86
CA GLY A 157 -3.81 10.69 -1.54
C GLY A 157 -4.58 12.02 -1.52
N PRO A 158 -3.93 13.13 -1.15
CA PRO A 158 -4.63 14.38 -0.85
C PRO A 158 -5.17 15.12 -2.08
N PHE A 159 -4.82 14.68 -3.31
CA PHE A 159 -5.10 15.47 -4.51
C PHE A 159 -6.40 15.11 -5.23
N GLY A 160 -7.16 14.12 -4.74
CA GLY A 160 -8.40 13.67 -5.41
C GLY A 160 -8.16 13.14 -6.83
N THR A 161 -6.97 12.62 -7.09
CA THR A 161 -6.54 12.03 -8.36
C THR A 161 -6.06 10.60 -8.14
N PHE A 162 -5.71 9.89 -9.21
CA PHE A 162 -4.97 8.64 -9.09
C PHE A 162 -3.81 8.60 -10.09
N ALA A 163 -2.71 7.99 -9.66
CA ALA A 163 -1.61 7.62 -10.52
C ALA A 163 -1.85 6.21 -11.09
N TYR A 164 -1.07 5.84 -12.11
CA TYR A 164 -1.13 4.51 -12.70
C TYR A 164 0.27 4.07 -13.15
N CYS A 165 0.53 2.78 -13.10
CA CYS A 165 1.77 2.19 -13.58
C CYS A 165 1.54 0.77 -14.10
N PHE A 166 2.48 0.26 -14.92
CA PHE A 166 2.44 -1.11 -15.41
C PHE A 166 3.15 -2.09 -14.48
N SER A 167 4.03 -1.60 -13.61
CA SER A 167 4.71 -2.41 -12.62
C SER A 167 4.88 -1.66 -11.30
N ILE A 168 4.99 -2.40 -10.20
CA ILE A 168 5.32 -1.82 -8.88
C ILE A 168 6.71 -1.17 -8.93
N GLU A 169 7.62 -1.70 -9.76
CA GLU A 169 8.97 -1.20 -9.94
C GLU A 169 9.02 0.17 -10.60
N ASP A 170 8.02 0.54 -11.39
CA ASP A 170 7.89 1.87 -12.02
C ASP A 170 7.15 2.89 -11.13
N TYR A 171 6.51 2.45 -10.05
CA TYR A 171 5.82 3.36 -9.14
C TYR A 171 6.78 4.41 -8.55
N GLY A 172 6.43 5.66 -8.68
CA GLY A 172 7.23 6.83 -8.27
C GLY A 172 8.01 7.48 -9.43
N ARG A 173 8.52 6.71 -10.37
CA ARG A 173 9.16 7.23 -11.60
C ARG A 173 8.15 7.48 -12.71
N PHE A 174 7.17 6.59 -12.86
CA PHE A 174 6.15 6.64 -13.90
C PHE A 174 6.76 6.84 -15.31
N ALA A 175 7.83 6.09 -15.60
CA ALA A 175 8.61 6.21 -16.82
C ALA A 175 8.06 5.35 -17.97
N ASP A 176 7.40 4.25 -17.63
CA ASP A 176 6.97 3.24 -18.60
C ASP A 176 5.51 3.45 -19.06
N VAL A 177 4.79 4.38 -18.42
CA VAL A 177 3.38 4.66 -18.76
C VAL A 177 3.22 5.87 -19.68
N PRO A 178 2.23 5.84 -20.60
CA PRO A 178 1.91 6.99 -21.42
C PRO A 178 1.33 8.11 -20.56
N ILE A 179 1.59 9.36 -20.93
CA ILE A 179 0.99 10.50 -20.26
C ILE A 179 -0.46 10.63 -20.76
N TYR A 180 -1.42 10.39 -19.89
CA TYR A 180 -2.82 10.70 -20.13
C TYR A 180 -3.10 12.15 -19.71
N ARG A 181 -3.22 13.04 -20.69
CA ARG A 181 -3.56 14.44 -20.41
C ARG A 181 -5.07 14.57 -20.21
N THR A 182 -5.50 14.65 -18.95
CA THR A 182 -6.86 15.07 -18.65
C THR A 182 -7.01 16.54 -19.03
N PRO A 183 -8.02 16.94 -19.84
CA PRO A 183 -8.32 18.35 -20.06
C PRO A 183 -8.64 19.01 -18.72
N ARG A 184 -7.71 19.78 -18.20
CA ARG A 184 -7.92 20.52 -16.94
C ARG A 184 -8.50 21.88 -17.29
N SER A 185 -9.77 22.09 -16.96
CA SER A 185 -10.49 23.33 -17.29
C SER A 185 -10.01 24.55 -16.50
N LYS A 186 -9.18 24.37 -15.45
CA LYS A 186 -8.83 25.44 -14.51
C LYS A 186 -7.43 25.27 -13.91
N GLU A 187 -6.41 25.40 -14.73
CA GLU A 187 -5.01 25.25 -14.29
C GLU A 187 -4.61 26.17 -13.13
N ALA A 188 -5.19 27.38 -13.06
CA ALA A 188 -4.89 28.35 -12.03
C ALA A 188 -5.55 28.02 -10.67
N GLU A 189 -6.77 27.46 -10.66
CA GLU A 189 -7.47 27.05 -9.42
C GLU A 189 -6.82 25.81 -8.82
N ILE A 190 -6.45 24.86 -9.65
CA ILE A 190 -5.71 23.65 -9.27
C ILE A 190 -4.37 24.05 -8.63
N ARG A 191 -3.65 24.99 -9.19
CA ARG A 191 -2.39 25.50 -8.64
C ARG A 191 -2.54 26.07 -7.23
N GLN A 192 -3.62 26.76 -6.93
CA GLN A 192 -3.85 27.33 -5.59
C GLN A 192 -4.21 26.27 -4.55
N GLU A 193 -4.98 25.24 -4.91
CA GLU A 193 -5.35 24.17 -4.00
C GLU A 193 -4.15 23.25 -3.68
N TYR A 194 -3.36 22.93 -4.70
CA TYR A 194 -2.13 22.14 -4.51
C TYR A 194 -1.02 22.91 -3.79
N LYS A 195 -0.97 24.22 -3.92
CA LYS A 195 -0.09 25.05 -3.07
C LYS A 195 -0.39 24.90 -1.60
N LYS A 196 -1.65 24.81 -1.22
CA LYS A 196 -2.03 24.58 0.19
C LYS A 196 -1.52 23.23 0.68
N GLU A 197 -1.57 22.18 -0.15
CA GLU A 197 -1.04 20.87 0.20
C GLU A 197 0.48 20.84 0.23
N LEU A 198 1.15 21.52 -0.69
CA LEU A 198 2.62 21.64 -0.71
C LEU A 198 3.15 22.39 0.51
N TYR A 199 2.46 23.43 0.94
CA TYR A 199 2.86 24.25 2.09
C TYR A 199 2.08 23.92 3.37
N TYR A 200 1.32 22.85 3.35
CA TYR A 200 0.55 22.35 4.48
C TYR A 200 1.39 22.27 5.77
N MET A 201 2.62 21.82 5.67
CA MET A 201 3.52 21.67 6.81
C MET A 201 4.12 22.99 7.31
N GLN A 202 4.21 24.02 6.48
CA GLN A 202 4.64 25.35 6.92
C GLN A 202 3.62 26.00 7.87
N GLY A 203 2.35 25.64 7.76
CA GLY A 203 1.30 26.09 8.64
C GLY A 203 1.19 25.36 9.98
N LYS A 204 1.99 24.31 10.22
CA LYS A 204 1.92 23.42 11.40
C LYS A 204 0.49 22.93 11.72
N HIS A 205 -0.34 22.83 10.69
CA HIS A 205 -1.70 22.36 10.84
C HIS A 205 -1.73 20.84 10.67
N THR A 206 -1.77 20.13 11.79
CA THR A 206 -2.24 18.74 11.78
C THR A 206 -3.71 18.76 11.37
N PRO A 207 -4.11 18.09 10.25
CA PRO A 207 -5.53 17.83 10.04
C PRO A 207 -6.02 17.15 11.31
N LYS A 208 -7.14 17.62 11.87
CA LYS A 208 -7.81 16.89 12.94
C LYS A 208 -8.06 15.49 12.43
N GLN A 209 -7.18 14.53 12.77
CA GLN A 209 -7.42 13.14 12.49
C GLN A 209 -8.77 12.82 13.13
N ARG A 210 -9.78 12.57 12.29
CA ARG A 210 -11.02 12.00 12.78
C ARG A 210 -10.63 10.72 13.49
N SER A 211 -10.90 10.62 14.78
CA SER A 211 -10.50 9.46 15.56
C SER A 211 -11.05 8.21 14.87
N THR A 212 -10.27 7.15 14.82
CA THR A 212 -10.69 5.84 14.31
C THR A 212 -12.03 5.39 14.93
N LEU A 213 -12.29 5.86 16.16
CA LEU A 213 -13.55 5.66 16.87
C LEU A 213 -14.72 6.40 16.19
N GLN A 214 -14.52 7.64 15.71
CA GLN A 214 -15.57 8.40 15.00
C GLN A 214 -15.86 7.82 13.62
N TYR A 215 -14.85 7.25 12.95
CA TYR A 215 -15.04 6.51 11.70
C TYR A 215 -15.87 5.25 11.93
N HIS A 216 -15.51 4.43 12.91
CA HIS A 216 -16.26 3.21 13.23
C HIS A 216 -17.66 3.48 13.80
N LEU A 217 -17.89 4.60 14.50
CA LEU A 217 -19.21 4.98 14.99
C LEU A 217 -20.14 5.45 13.87
N ARG A 218 -19.61 6.01 12.77
CA ARG A 218 -20.43 6.36 11.58
C ARG A 218 -20.85 5.15 10.76
N GLU A 219 -20.05 4.08 10.73
CA GLU A 219 -20.43 2.82 10.05
C GLU A 219 -21.55 2.05 10.78
N ILE A 220 -21.85 2.40 12.03
CA ILE A 220 -22.87 1.74 12.82
C ILE A 220 -24.13 2.61 12.81
N SER A 221 -24.97 2.39 11.81
CA SER A 221 -26.21 3.15 11.62
C SER A 221 -27.29 2.83 12.66
N SER A 222 -27.18 1.70 13.37
CA SER A 222 -28.09 1.38 14.50
C SER A 222 -27.52 0.32 15.45
N PRO A 223 -27.95 0.32 16.76
CA PRO A 223 -27.60 -0.75 17.70
C PRO A 223 -27.99 -2.17 17.21
N LYS A 224 -29.07 -2.27 16.44
CA LYS A 224 -29.52 -3.55 15.85
C LYS A 224 -28.54 -4.07 14.81
N GLU A 225 -28.00 -3.21 13.96
CA GLU A 225 -26.98 -3.59 12.97
C GLU A 225 -25.65 -3.97 13.63
N PHE A 226 -25.26 -3.29 14.69
CA PHE A 226 -24.09 -3.67 15.48
C PHE A 226 -24.22 -5.09 16.06
N ILE A 227 -25.35 -5.41 16.68
CA ILE A 227 -25.65 -6.73 17.24
C ILE A 227 -25.68 -7.78 16.12
N ALA A 228 -26.33 -7.47 15.00
CA ALA A 228 -26.43 -8.37 13.85
C ALA A 228 -25.03 -8.63 13.22
N ARG A 229 -24.16 -7.61 13.14
CA ARG A 229 -22.76 -7.74 12.69
C ARG A 229 -21.95 -8.61 13.65
N LYS A 230 -22.07 -8.39 14.97
CA LYS A 230 -21.40 -9.23 16.00
C LYS A 230 -21.88 -10.67 15.95
N LYS A 231 -23.18 -10.90 15.78
CA LYS A 231 -23.77 -12.25 15.64
C LYS A 231 -23.24 -12.96 14.39
N ARG A 232 -23.17 -12.27 13.24
CA ARG A 232 -22.60 -12.81 11.99
C ARG A 232 -21.10 -13.17 12.15
N ILE A 233 -20.31 -12.29 12.77
CA ILE A 233 -18.88 -12.58 13.06
C ILE A 233 -18.74 -13.81 13.97
N PHE A 234 -19.56 -13.89 14.99
CA PHE A 234 -19.59 -15.05 15.92
C PHE A 234 -19.97 -16.34 15.21
N GLN A 235 -21.02 -16.33 14.41
CA GLN A 235 -21.48 -17.49 13.63
C GLN A 235 -20.41 -17.94 12.62
N ARG A 236 -19.78 -17.01 11.88
CA ARG A 236 -18.66 -17.32 10.98
C ARG A 236 -17.45 -17.88 11.73
N SER A 237 -17.19 -17.36 12.94
CA SER A 237 -16.11 -17.90 13.78
C SER A 237 -16.41 -19.31 14.27
N LEU A 238 -17.67 -19.62 14.59
CA LEU A 238 -18.09 -20.97 15.00
C LEU A 238 -17.99 -21.98 13.84
N GLN A 239 -18.34 -21.57 12.61
CA GLN A 239 -18.26 -22.45 11.44
C GLN A 239 -16.84 -22.91 11.08
N LYS A 240 -15.81 -22.20 11.59
CA LYS A 240 -14.38 -22.55 11.39
C LYS A 240 -13.86 -23.63 12.35
N TYR A 241 -14.64 -24.02 13.33
CA TYR A 241 -14.23 -24.98 14.35
C TYR A 241 -15.19 -26.18 14.34
N SER A 242 -14.61 -27.36 14.53
CA SER A 242 -15.37 -28.62 14.53
C SER A 242 -16.39 -28.71 15.66
N ASN A 243 -16.14 -27.99 16.77
CA ASN A 243 -17.06 -27.95 17.91
C ASN A 243 -16.83 -26.72 18.81
N LEU A 244 -17.78 -26.45 19.70
CA LEU A 244 -17.76 -25.30 20.61
C LEU A 244 -16.59 -25.35 21.59
N HIS A 245 -16.18 -26.53 22.04
CA HIS A 245 -15.05 -26.67 22.98
C HIS A 245 -13.73 -26.26 22.32
N GLU A 246 -13.50 -26.68 21.11
CA GLU A 246 -12.33 -26.27 20.32
C GLU A 246 -12.30 -24.75 20.11
N PHE A 247 -13.45 -24.16 19.76
CA PHE A 247 -13.59 -22.70 19.64
C PHE A 247 -13.22 -21.98 20.94
N ILE A 248 -13.79 -22.40 22.08
CA ILE A 248 -13.53 -21.78 23.39
C ILE A 248 -12.05 -21.92 23.76
N PHE A 249 -11.49 -23.12 23.63
CA PHE A 249 -10.08 -23.38 23.96
C PHE A 249 -9.14 -22.51 23.11
N LYS A 250 -9.33 -22.50 21.80
CA LYS A 250 -8.52 -21.66 20.88
C LYS A 250 -8.71 -20.18 21.19
N LYS A 251 -9.91 -19.75 21.54
CA LYS A 251 -10.18 -18.36 21.91
C LYS A 251 -9.45 -17.94 23.18
N ILE A 252 -9.46 -18.78 24.19
CA ILE A 252 -8.72 -18.55 25.45
C ILE A 252 -7.22 -18.49 25.17
N ALA A 253 -6.68 -19.50 24.47
CA ALA A 253 -5.26 -19.57 24.14
C ALA A 253 -4.78 -18.36 23.32
N THR A 254 -5.55 -17.97 22.31
CA THR A 254 -5.21 -16.78 21.48
C THR A 254 -5.27 -15.49 22.29
N THR A 255 -6.25 -15.35 23.20
CA THR A 255 -6.38 -14.17 24.07
C THR A 255 -5.22 -14.08 25.08
N ALA A 256 -4.86 -15.20 25.72
CA ALA A 256 -3.74 -15.26 26.65
C ALA A 256 -2.41 -14.91 25.96
N MET A 257 -2.20 -15.45 24.75
CA MET A 257 -1.00 -15.17 23.98
C MET A 257 -0.98 -13.70 23.48
N ASP A 258 -2.12 -13.15 23.08
CA ASP A 258 -2.23 -11.74 22.69
C ASP A 258 -1.87 -10.82 23.87
N TYR A 259 -2.35 -11.14 25.06
CA TYR A 259 -1.99 -10.43 26.29
C TYR A 259 -0.49 -10.54 26.60
N TYR A 260 0.08 -11.74 26.50
CA TYR A 260 1.51 -11.95 26.70
C TYR A 260 2.36 -11.13 25.74
N GLU A 261 2.05 -11.17 24.44
CA GLU A 261 2.78 -10.42 23.42
C GLU A 261 2.65 -8.90 23.61
N LYS A 262 1.47 -8.41 23.98
CA LYS A 262 1.26 -7.00 24.34
C LYS A 262 2.14 -6.58 25.51
N ARG A 263 2.20 -7.43 26.54
CA ARG A 263 3.04 -7.17 27.70
C ARG A 263 4.53 -7.18 27.35
N GLN A 264 4.99 -8.14 26.54
CA GLN A 264 6.37 -8.18 26.05
C GLN A 264 6.72 -6.93 25.23
N TYR A 265 5.84 -6.52 24.34
CA TYR A 265 6.01 -5.27 23.60
C TYR A 265 6.17 -4.06 24.52
N GLN A 266 5.31 -3.91 25.53
CA GLN A 266 5.38 -2.81 26.49
C GLN A 266 6.69 -2.83 27.29
N ILE A 267 7.13 -4.01 27.74
CA ILE A 267 8.40 -4.17 28.46
C ILE A 267 9.57 -3.74 27.58
N ASN A 268 9.59 -4.18 26.32
CA ASN A 268 10.66 -3.83 25.38
C ASN A 268 10.68 -2.33 25.06
N VAL A 269 9.52 -1.73 24.83
CA VAL A 269 9.39 -0.28 24.64
C VAL A 269 9.95 0.44 25.85
N THR A 270 9.51 0.09 27.06
CA THR A 270 9.96 0.76 28.31
C THR A 270 11.47 0.64 28.53
N ARG A 271 12.08 -0.48 28.11
CA ARG A 271 13.55 -0.68 28.20
C ARG A 271 14.36 0.11 27.16
N CYS A 272 13.74 0.47 26.05
CA CYS A 272 14.42 1.12 24.94
C CYS A 272 14.16 2.62 24.87
N ILE A 273 13.07 3.08 25.51
CA ILE A 273 12.55 4.44 25.31
C ILE A 273 13.46 5.50 25.92
N GLU A 274 13.83 6.48 25.11
CA GLU A 274 14.51 7.68 25.53
C GLU A 274 13.53 8.84 25.64
N LYS A 275 13.42 9.44 26.83
CA LYS A 275 12.50 10.54 27.11
C LYS A 275 13.15 11.92 26.96
N ASN A 276 14.46 11.99 27.12
CA ASN A 276 15.22 13.22 27.03
C ASN A 276 16.03 13.23 25.74
N VAL A 277 15.64 14.07 24.80
CA VAL A 277 16.25 14.19 23.48
C VAL A 277 17.02 15.50 23.40
N ASP A 278 18.30 15.45 23.05
CA ASP A 278 19.09 16.63 22.76
C ASP A 278 18.85 17.04 21.29
N LEU A 279 18.10 18.12 21.09
CA LEU A 279 17.84 18.66 19.75
C LEU A 279 19.00 19.50 19.19
N ASN A 280 20.04 19.79 19.99
CA ASN A 280 21.19 20.59 19.56
C ASN A 280 22.33 19.73 19.01
N CYS A 281 22.33 18.42 19.24
CA CYS A 281 23.30 17.54 18.61
C CYS A 281 22.96 17.30 17.13
N LYS A 282 23.91 16.84 16.33
CA LYS A 282 23.64 16.42 14.95
C LYS A 282 22.92 15.09 14.94
N TYR A 283 21.76 15.01 14.33
CA TYR A 283 21.00 13.76 14.22
C TYR A 283 20.17 13.68 12.94
N VAL A 284 19.79 12.47 12.60
CA VAL A 284 18.78 12.15 11.58
C VAL A 284 17.52 11.66 12.28
N TYR A 285 16.36 12.17 11.87
CA TYR A 285 15.08 11.70 12.36
C TYR A 285 14.56 10.56 11.49
N PHE A 286 14.28 9.41 12.13
CA PHE A 286 13.75 8.21 11.45
C PHE A 286 12.41 7.80 12.05
N PRO A 287 11.28 8.28 11.51
CA PRO A 287 9.96 7.79 11.89
C PRO A 287 9.74 6.38 11.35
N LEU A 288 9.41 5.44 12.25
CA LEU A 288 9.04 4.08 11.87
C LEU A 288 7.66 4.04 11.21
N HIS A 289 7.54 3.18 10.23
CA HIS A 289 6.28 2.90 9.57
C HIS A 289 5.40 1.97 10.37
N LEU A 290 4.10 2.09 10.15
CA LEU A 290 3.16 1.05 10.52
C LEU A 290 3.51 -0.24 9.75
N GLN A 291 3.49 -1.38 10.44
CA GLN A 291 3.72 -2.71 9.87
C GLN A 291 2.76 -3.75 10.46
N PRO A 292 2.27 -4.68 9.64
CA PRO A 292 2.45 -4.78 8.18
C PRO A 292 1.57 -3.79 7.43
N GLU A 293 2.10 -3.19 6.35
CA GLU A 293 1.36 -2.28 5.47
C GLU A 293 1.99 -2.24 4.07
N MET A 294 1.18 -1.94 3.04
CA MET A 294 1.59 -1.82 1.64
C MET A 294 2.84 -0.97 1.46
N THR A 295 2.84 0.22 2.06
CA THR A 295 3.92 1.20 1.93
C THR A 295 5.25 0.70 2.47
N THR A 296 5.23 -0.21 3.42
CA THR A 296 6.45 -0.80 4.00
C THR A 296 6.79 -2.13 3.35
N ASP A 297 5.82 -3.04 3.27
CA ASP A 297 6.09 -4.44 2.92
C ASP A 297 6.25 -4.65 1.42
N VAL A 298 5.55 -3.85 0.59
CA VAL A 298 5.65 -3.93 -0.87
C VAL A 298 6.57 -2.86 -1.43
N LEU A 299 6.27 -1.58 -1.14
CA LEU A 299 7.02 -0.46 -1.69
C LEU A 299 8.39 -0.27 -1.03
N GLY A 300 8.60 -0.81 0.16
CA GLY A 300 9.88 -0.78 0.87
C GLY A 300 10.94 -1.72 0.29
N GLY A 301 10.57 -2.69 -0.54
CA GLY A 301 11.48 -3.71 -1.03
C GLY A 301 12.16 -4.45 0.14
N ILE A 302 13.49 -4.63 0.12
CA ILE A 302 14.22 -5.29 1.22
C ILE A 302 14.17 -4.50 2.54
N TYR A 303 13.83 -3.21 2.48
CA TYR A 303 13.71 -2.33 3.65
C TYR A 303 12.35 -2.42 4.34
N TYR A 304 11.51 -3.41 3.96
CA TYR A 304 10.44 -3.83 4.84
C TYR A 304 10.99 -4.19 6.23
N ASP A 305 12.23 -4.71 6.27
CA ASP A 305 13.03 -4.76 7.49
C ASP A 305 13.53 -3.34 7.83
N GLN A 306 12.74 -2.61 8.61
CA GLN A 306 13.07 -1.24 8.98
C GLN A 306 14.36 -1.13 9.79
N ILE A 307 14.76 -2.22 10.50
CA ILE A 307 16.05 -2.24 11.20
C ILE A 307 17.20 -2.25 10.20
N LEU A 308 17.08 -3.01 9.10
CA LEU A 308 18.07 -2.99 8.03
C LEU A 308 18.26 -1.58 7.46
N ALA A 309 17.16 -0.82 7.26
CA ALA A 309 17.26 0.56 6.82
C ALA A 309 18.02 1.45 7.83
N ILE A 310 17.76 1.27 9.13
CA ILE A 310 18.48 2.00 10.20
C ILE A 310 19.94 1.59 10.26
N GLU A 311 20.28 0.30 10.09
CA GLU A 311 21.66 -0.21 10.01
C GLU A 311 22.41 0.44 8.83
N LYS A 312 21.78 0.47 7.65
CA LYS A 312 22.35 1.11 6.45
C LYS A 312 22.49 2.64 6.63
N LEU A 313 21.47 3.28 7.22
CA LEU A 313 21.55 4.69 7.58
C LEU A 313 22.74 4.94 8.54
N ARG A 314 22.88 4.14 9.60
CA ARG A 314 24.00 4.30 10.56
C ARG A 314 25.36 4.17 9.87
N ALA A 315 25.50 3.24 8.94
CA ALA A 315 26.74 3.00 8.22
C ALA A 315 27.19 4.19 7.34
N MET A 316 26.24 5.00 6.83
CA MET A 316 26.56 6.17 6.02
C MET A 316 26.75 7.46 6.82
N LEU A 317 26.33 7.50 8.09
CA LEU A 317 26.42 8.71 8.91
C LEU A 317 27.79 8.86 9.56
N PRO A 318 28.29 10.10 9.76
CA PRO A 318 29.46 10.37 10.59
C PRO A 318 29.34 9.77 12.00
N PRO A 319 30.45 9.40 12.65
CA PRO A 319 30.43 8.72 13.96
C PRO A 319 29.77 9.52 15.08
N ASP A 320 29.81 10.86 14.99
CA ASP A 320 29.24 11.79 15.97
C ASP A 320 27.75 12.05 15.78
N TRP A 321 27.14 11.61 14.68
CA TRP A 321 25.72 11.82 14.43
C TRP A 321 24.87 10.76 15.13
N MET A 322 23.70 11.18 15.61
CA MET A 322 22.70 10.31 16.21
C MET A 322 21.61 9.94 15.22
N ILE A 323 20.86 8.88 15.50
CA ILE A 323 19.60 8.56 14.83
C ILE A 323 18.50 8.54 15.89
N TYR A 324 17.49 9.40 15.73
CA TYR A 324 16.32 9.41 16.59
C TYR A 324 15.19 8.66 15.89
N VAL A 325 14.88 7.46 16.41
CA VAL A 325 13.86 6.55 15.89
C VAL A 325 12.59 6.71 16.68
N LYS A 326 11.48 7.06 16.04
CA LYS A 326 10.18 7.25 16.68
C LYS A 326 9.15 6.29 16.12
N GLU A 327 8.40 5.62 17.00
CA GLU A 327 7.37 4.66 16.60
C GLU A 327 6.15 5.34 16.00
N ASN A 328 5.55 4.67 15.00
CA ASN A 328 4.26 5.07 14.47
C ASN A 328 3.19 5.03 15.56
N PRO A 329 2.37 6.07 15.73
CA PRO A 329 1.36 6.12 16.80
C PRO A 329 0.31 4.99 16.70
N LYS A 330 0.06 4.46 15.52
CA LYS A 330 -0.88 3.34 15.29
C LYS A 330 -0.25 1.95 15.48
N GLN A 331 1.09 1.87 15.61
CA GLN A 331 1.78 0.60 15.73
C GLN A 331 1.42 -0.12 17.03
N THR A 332 1.16 -1.40 16.88
CA THR A 332 0.93 -2.33 17.98
C THR A 332 2.15 -3.26 18.16
N LYS A 333 1.98 -4.35 18.89
CA LYS A 333 3.00 -5.39 19.07
C LYS A 333 3.42 -6.13 17.79
N LEU A 334 2.60 -6.04 16.74
CA LEU A 334 2.84 -6.74 15.49
C LEU A 334 4.14 -6.27 14.86
N MET A 335 5.00 -7.19 14.43
CA MET A 335 6.35 -6.92 13.91
C MET A 335 7.30 -6.18 14.89
N ARG A 336 6.94 -6.09 16.18
CA ARG A 336 7.67 -5.36 17.24
C ARG A 336 7.89 -6.24 18.48
N LEU A 337 8.40 -7.46 18.25
CA LEU A 337 8.74 -8.37 19.34
C LEU A 337 10.21 -8.21 19.78
N ASP A 338 10.67 -9.09 20.64
CA ASP A 338 11.95 -9.02 21.33
C ASP A 338 13.15 -8.86 20.37
N CYS A 339 13.18 -9.62 19.26
CA CYS A 339 14.27 -9.55 18.28
C CYS A 339 14.38 -8.18 17.60
N PHE A 340 13.26 -7.50 17.32
CA PHE A 340 13.26 -6.15 16.77
C PHE A 340 14.01 -5.19 17.70
N PHE A 341 13.64 -5.17 18.98
CA PHE A 341 14.26 -4.28 19.96
C PHE A 341 15.71 -4.69 20.31
N LYS A 342 16.04 -5.99 20.27
CA LYS A 342 17.42 -6.46 20.42
C LYS A 342 18.31 -5.92 19.29
N ARG A 343 17.87 -6.06 18.04
CA ARG A 343 18.63 -5.53 16.90
C ARG A 343 18.78 -4.02 16.98
N LEU A 344 17.70 -3.29 17.30
CA LEU A 344 17.74 -1.83 17.41
C LEU A 344 18.77 -1.36 18.44
N ARG A 345 18.88 -2.04 19.60
CA ARG A 345 19.85 -1.69 20.65
C ARG A 345 21.30 -1.99 20.28
N LEU A 346 21.55 -2.86 19.32
CA LEU A 346 22.90 -3.20 18.86
C LEU A 346 23.48 -2.13 17.92
N ILE A 347 22.64 -1.24 17.39
CA ILE A 347 23.07 -0.20 16.47
C ILE A 347 23.59 1.00 17.30
N PRO A 348 24.88 1.40 17.16
CA PRO A 348 25.43 2.50 17.93
C PRO A 348 24.80 3.85 17.54
N ASN A 349 24.70 4.75 18.51
CA ASN A 349 24.14 6.11 18.33
C ASN A 349 22.68 6.14 17.81
N VAL A 350 21.91 5.10 18.11
CA VAL A 350 20.46 5.04 17.83
C VAL A 350 19.70 5.18 19.15
N LYS A 351 18.73 6.07 19.18
CA LYS A 351 17.83 6.25 20.32
C LYS A 351 16.38 6.07 19.87
N TYR A 352 15.66 5.19 20.55
CA TYR A 352 14.23 5.01 20.37
C TYR A 352 13.49 6.02 21.26
N VAL A 353 12.94 7.06 20.65
CA VAL A 353 12.41 8.21 21.36
C VAL A 353 10.93 8.05 21.75
N ASP A 354 10.53 8.73 22.84
CA ASP A 354 9.17 8.68 23.35
C ASP A 354 8.17 9.24 22.32
N ARG A 355 6.99 8.62 22.24
CA ARG A 355 5.91 9.06 21.34
C ARG A 355 5.39 10.47 21.66
N SER A 356 5.53 10.93 22.91
CA SER A 356 5.11 12.26 23.35
C SER A 356 6.01 13.40 22.83
N ILE A 357 7.24 13.09 22.39
CA ILE A 357 8.15 14.10 21.84
C ILE A 357 7.55 14.61 20.52
N ASP A 358 7.54 15.93 20.36
CA ASP A 358 6.93 16.57 19.20
C ASP A 358 7.65 16.15 17.90
N THR A 359 6.88 15.67 16.92
CA THR A 359 7.39 15.17 15.64
C THR A 359 7.99 16.30 14.81
N TYR A 360 7.38 17.48 14.86
CA TYR A 360 7.85 18.63 14.09
C TYR A 360 9.11 19.21 14.68
N ALA A 361 9.23 19.25 16.00
CA ALA A 361 10.46 19.66 16.67
C ALA A 361 11.63 18.70 16.31
N LEU A 362 11.37 17.38 16.26
CA LEU A 362 12.37 16.41 15.80
C LEU A 362 12.75 16.63 14.34
N MET A 363 11.79 16.96 13.48
CA MET A 363 12.03 17.19 12.05
C MET A 363 12.79 18.49 11.82
N ASP A 364 12.40 19.58 12.45
CA ASP A 364 12.96 20.91 12.23
C ASP A 364 14.44 20.99 12.62
N HIS A 365 14.85 20.28 13.69
CA HIS A 365 16.23 20.30 14.18
C HIS A 365 17.11 19.18 13.57
N ALA A 366 16.52 18.19 12.87
CA ALA A 366 17.27 17.12 12.21
C ALA A 366 18.14 17.68 11.09
N GLN A 367 19.26 17.01 10.81
CA GLN A 367 20.07 17.28 9.62
C GLN A 367 19.26 16.95 8.34
N PHE A 368 18.55 15.85 8.37
CA PHE A 368 17.53 15.45 7.38
C PHE A 368 16.58 14.41 7.98
N VAL A 369 15.49 14.12 7.30
CA VAL A 369 14.55 13.06 7.67
C VAL A 369 14.85 11.82 6.84
N ALA A 370 14.92 10.63 7.47
CA ALA A 370 15.09 9.36 6.75
C ALA A 370 13.86 8.47 7.00
N THR A 371 13.34 7.83 5.95
CA THR A 371 12.16 6.97 6.05
C THR A 371 12.15 5.91 4.95
N ILE A 372 11.30 4.89 5.08
CA ILE A 372 11.14 3.91 3.98
C ILE A 372 10.39 4.57 2.82
N THR A 373 9.09 4.90 3.03
CA THR A 373 8.18 5.49 2.05
C THR A 373 7.20 6.47 2.70
N GLY A 374 7.54 7.01 3.89
CA GLY A 374 6.59 7.70 4.75
C GLY A 374 6.26 9.11 4.28
N THR A 375 5.05 9.56 4.60
CA THR A 375 4.63 10.95 4.43
C THR A 375 5.52 11.94 5.16
N ALA A 376 6.27 11.48 6.16
CA ALA A 376 7.24 12.32 6.88
C ALA A 376 8.33 12.91 5.96
N ALA A 377 8.73 12.21 4.89
CA ALA A 377 9.65 12.78 3.90
C ALA A 377 8.97 13.87 3.05
N TRP A 378 7.71 13.65 2.67
CA TRP A 378 6.90 14.69 2.01
C TRP A 378 6.75 15.92 2.89
N GLU A 379 6.42 15.70 4.17
CA GLU A 379 6.32 16.74 5.17
C GLU A 379 7.64 17.51 5.32
N ALA A 380 8.75 16.80 5.36
CA ALA A 380 10.09 17.40 5.46
C ALA A 380 10.41 18.30 4.27
N ILE A 381 10.31 17.79 3.04
CA ILE A 381 10.65 18.57 1.83
C ILE A 381 9.71 19.76 1.62
N SER A 382 8.43 19.62 1.94
CA SER A 382 7.48 20.73 1.90
C SER A 382 7.80 21.84 2.92
N GLY A 383 8.42 21.47 4.03
CA GLY A 383 8.96 22.39 5.05
C GLY A 383 10.39 22.90 4.77
N GLY A 384 10.99 22.55 3.62
CA GLY A 384 12.35 22.96 3.27
C GLY A 384 13.46 22.07 3.86
N LYS A 385 13.13 20.90 4.46
CA LYS A 385 14.08 19.95 5.02
C LYS A 385 14.27 18.78 4.04
N THR A 386 15.51 18.41 3.77
CA THR A 386 15.82 17.26 2.90
C THR A 386 15.38 15.93 3.49
N ALA A 387 15.17 14.96 2.62
CA ALA A 387 14.71 13.62 3.00
C ALA A 387 15.48 12.51 2.28
N LEU A 388 15.80 11.44 3.02
CA LEU A 388 16.33 10.19 2.51
C LEU A 388 15.20 9.15 2.52
N ILE A 389 14.97 8.50 1.39
CA ILE A 389 14.01 7.40 1.27
C ILE A 389 14.70 6.09 0.92
N PHE A 390 14.18 4.98 1.45
CA PHE A 390 14.70 3.64 1.16
C PHE A 390 13.82 2.87 0.17
N GLY A 391 12.52 3.13 0.15
CA GLY A 391 11.56 2.49 -0.73
C GLY A 391 11.13 3.36 -1.91
N ARG A 392 10.06 2.94 -2.59
CA ARG A 392 9.46 3.63 -3.74
C ARG A 392 8.28 4.47 -3.30
N ILE A 393 8.21 5.69 -3.77
CA ILE A 393 7.11 6.59 -3.44
C ILE A 393 6.89 7.62 -4.56
N TRP A 394 5.67 8.13 -4.69
CA TRP A 394 5.27 9.03 -5.76
C TRP A 394 6.10 10.33 -5.86
N TYR A 395 6.72 10.77 -4.79
CA TYR A 395 7.58 11.96 -4.73
C TYR A 395 9.08 11.64 -4.78
N GLU A 396 9.49 10.41 -5.14
CA GLU A 396 10.91 10.00 -5.10
C GLU A 396 11.84 10.83 -5.98
N SER A 397 11.30 11.46 -7.03
CA SER A 397 12.07 12.31 -7.96
C SER A 397 12.02 13.81 -7.63
N PHE A 398 11.46 14.19 -6.48
CA PHE A 398 11.29 15.59 -6.12
C PHE A 398 12.59 16.20 -5.56
N PRO A 399 12.84 17.50 -5.79
CA PRO A 399 13.98 18.20 -5.20
C PRO A 399 14.05 18.03 -3.68
N GLY A 400 15.23 17.72 -3.18
CA GLY A 400 15.44 17.46 -1.75
C GLY A 400 15.11 16.05 -1.28
N VAL A 401 14.64 15.16 -2.18
CA VAL A 401 14.48 13.74 -1.91
C VAL A 401 15.68 12.97 -2.46
N PHE A 402 16.31 12.18 -1.61
CA PHE A 402 17.42 11.31 -1.96
C PHE A 402 16.99 9.85 -1.77
N ARG A 403 17.22 9.02 -2.78
CA ARG A 403 17.01 7.58 -2.64
C ARG A 403 18.31 6.93 -2.18
N TYR A 404 18.24 6.08 -1.15
CA TYR A 404 19.40 5.40 -0.61
C TYR A 404 20.12 4.57 -1.67
N HIS A 405 21.42 4.75 -1.73
CA HIS A 405 22.39 3.87 -2.40
C HIS A 405 23.73 3.95 -1.66
N GLU A 406 24.59 2.95 -1.84
CA GLU A 406 25.79 2.77 -1.01
C GLU A 406 26.84 3.89 -1.14
N ASN A 407 26.83 4.63 -2.24
CA ASN A 407 27.77 5.73 -2.49
C ASN A 407 27.23 7.10 -2.06
N LEU A 408 26.03 7.15 -1.45
CA LEU A 408 25.44 8.41 -1.01
C LEU A 408 26.07 8.88 0.30
N ARG A 409 26.41 10.17 0.40
CA ARG A 409 27.00 10.77 1.58
C ARG A 409 25.97 11.56 2.37
N ALA A 410 26.02 11.42 3.69
CA ALA A 410 25.09 12.11 4.59
C ALA A 410 25.22 13.63 4.53
N GLU A 411 26.45 14.11 4.35
CA GLU A 411 26.75 15.54 4.25
C GLU A 411 26.15 16.17 2.99
N ASP A 412 26.11 15.43 1.87
CA ASP A 412 25.51 15.90 0.62
C ASP A 412 24.01 16.10 0.79
N ILE A 413 23.33 15.21 1.53
CA ILE A 413 21.90 15.33 1.85
C ILE A 413 21.69 16.54 2.79
N ALA A 414 22.50 16.65 3.84
CA ALA A 414 22.33 17.67 4.88
C ALA A 414 22.61 19.09 4.37
N SER A 415 23.54 19.24 3.40
CA SER A 415 23.91 20.54 2.83
C SER A 415 23.03 20.99 1.66
N TYR A 416 22.22 20.08 1.11
CA TYR A 416 21.37 20.41 -0.04
C TYR A 416 20.29 21.43 0.34
N GLN A 417 20.17 22.49 -0.47
CA GLN A 417 19.15 23.51 -0.30
C GLN A 417 18.01 23.25 -1.29
N ILE A 418 16.80 23.14 -0.76
CA ILE A 418 15.62 22.90 -1.58
C ILE A 418 15.20 24.20 -2.27
N ASP A 419 15.18 24.18 -3.59
CA ASP A 419 14.54 25.24 -4.38
C ASP A 419 13.02 25.00 -4.39
N HIS A 420 12.30 25.88 -3.74
CA HIS A 420 10.83 25.80 -3.63
C HIS A 420 10.14 25.95 -5.00
N GLN A 421 10.71 26.72 -5.92
CA GLN A 421 10.15 26.83 -7.26
C GLN A 421 10.31 25.53 -8.06
N ALA A 422 11.47 24.90 -7.95
CA ALA A 422 11.70 23.58 -8.54
C ALA A 422 10.83 22.50 -7.90
N LEU A 423 10.57 22.58 -6.58
CA LEU A 423 9.66 21.66 -5.86
C LEU A 423 8.22 21.82 -6.36
N GLU A 424 7.73 23.04 -6.54
CA GLU A 424 6.42 23.32 -7.09
C GLU A 424 6.28 22.79 -8.53
N GLN A 425 7.30 23.00 -9.36
CA GLN A 425 7.32 22.45 -10.73
C GLN A 425 7.35 20.93 -10.75
N ALA A 426 8.05 20.28 -9.80
CA ALA A 426 8.07 18.83 -9.69
C ALA A 426 6.68 18.28 -9.33
N LEU A 427 5.94 18.95 -8.45
CA LEU A 427 4.57 18.62 -8.12
C LEU A 427 3.66 18.71 -9.35
N TYR A 428 3.76 19.78 -10.14
CA TYR A 428 2.95 19.92 -11.37
C TYR A 428 3.25 18.82 -12.36
N ARG A 429 4.53 18.50 -12.59
CA ARG A 429 4.93 17.37 -13.47
C ARG A 429 4.40 16.03 -12.98
N TYR A 430 4.35 15.81 -11.68
CA TYR A 430 3.73 14.61 -11.12
C TYR A 430 2.23 14.58 -11.41
N LEU A 431 1.54 15.69 -11.15
CA LEU A 431 0.09 15.79 -11.38
C LEU A 431 -0.31 15.62 -12.86
N GLU A 432 0.55 16.01 -13.80
CA GLU A 432 0.36 15.73 -15.23
C GLU A 432 0.36 14.23 -15.56
N LYS A 433 0.99 13.40 -14.71
CA LYS A 433 0.99 11.94 -14.82
C LYS A 433 -0.16 11.27 -14.04
N THR A 434 -1.03 12.03 -13.42
CA THR A 434 -2.20 11.55 -12.71
C THR A 434 -3.49 11.80 -13.48
N VAL A 435 -4.52 11.02 -13.17
CA VAL A 435 -5.86 11.19 -13.72
C VAL A 435 -6.70 11.98 -12.72
N ASP A 436 -7.32 13.07 -13.19
CA ASP A 436 -8.23 13.91 -12.40
C ASP A 436 -9.59 13.21 -12.26
N ALA A 437 -9.60 12.08 -11.60
CA ALA A 437 -10.77 11.29 -11.28
C ALA A 437 -10.48 10.42 -10.05
N ILE A 438 -11.52 9.91 -9.43
CA ILE A 438 -11.43 9.00 -8.29
C ILE A 438 -12.24 7.74 -8.54
N PHE A 439 -11.79 6.61 -7.97
CA PHE A 439 -12.50 5.34 -8.03
C PHE A 439 -12.74 4.72 -6.63
N GLN A 440 -12.24 5.37 -5.57
CA GLN A 440 -12.44 4.94 -4.18
C GLN A 440 -13.37 5.90 -3.44
N ARG A 441 -14.30 5.34 -2.71
CA ARG A 441 -15.31 6.08 -1.93
C ARG A 441 -14.70 6.93 -0.82
N ASP A 442 -13.66 6.44 -0.16
CA ASP A 442 -13.02 7.15 0.95
C ASP A 442 -12.45 8.49 0.50
N VAL A 443 -11.99 8.58 -0.76
CA VAL A 443 -11.51 9.83 -1.37
C VAL A 443 -12.69 10.75 -1.67
N GLN A 444 -13.82 10.23 -2.14
CA GLN A 444 -15.04 11.00 -2.38
C GLN A 444 -15.52 11.74 -1.13
N GLU A 445 -15.46 11.08 0.04
CA GLU A 445 -15.96 11.63 1.30
C GLU A 445 -15.19 12.87 1.79
N VAL A 446 -13.98 13.10 1.29
CA VAL A 446 -13.14 14.26 1.65
C VAL A 446 -13.17 15.38 0.61
N MET A 447 -13.78 15.16 -0.55
CA MET A 447 -13.92 16.17 -1.60
C MET A 447 -15.13 17.06 -1.37
N SER A 448 -14.95 18.37 -1.44
CA SER A 448 -16.00 19.36 -1.18
C SER A 448 -16.99 19.54 -2.35
N ASN A 449 -16.55 19.28 -3.60
CA ASN A 449 -17.32 19.50 -4.84
C ASN A 449 -17.16 18.31 -5.77
N PHE A 450 -17.76 17.15 -5.43
CA PHE A 450 -17.68 15.96 -6.24
C PHE A 450 -18.89 15.83 -7.17
N ASP A 451 -18.63 15.78 -8.50
CA ASP A 451 -19.62 15.46 -9.51
C ASP A 451 -19.42 14.01 -10.02
N ALA A 452 -20.36 13.14 -9.68
CA ALA A 452 -20.29 11.71 -10.03
C ALA A 452 -20.38 11.47 -11.56
N GLN A 453 -21.13 12.30 -12.30
CA GLN A 453 -21.28 12.16 -13.74
C GLN A 453 -19.99 12.57 -14.46
N GLU A 454 -19.42 13.71 -14.09
CA GLU A 454 -18.15 14.17 -14.63
C GLU A 454 -17.03 13.16 -14.32
N ASN A 455 -16.95 12.68 -13.09
CA ASN A 455 -16.00 11.64 -12.66
C ASN A 455 -16.13 10.36 -13.51
N SER A 456 -17.37 9.89 -13.75
CA SER A 456 -17.64 8.72 -14.57
C SER A 456 -17.14 8.90 -16.01
N GLN A 457 -17.34 10.09 -16.62
CA GLN A 457 -16.86 10.41 -17.96
C GLN A 457 -15.32 10.46 -18.03
N LYS A 458 -14.67 11.00 -16.99
CA LYS A 458 -13.20 11.04 -16.90
C LYS A 458 -12.61 9.63 -16.80
N LEU A 459 -13.19 8.78 -15.96
CA LEU A 459 -12.79 7.37 -15.83
C LEU A 459 -12.97 6.61 -17.16
N GLU A 460 -14.10 6.78 -17.82
CA GLU A 460 -14.37 6.14 -19.11
C GLU A 460 -13.33 6.51 -20.17
N LYS A 461 -13.04 7.81 -20.32
CA LYS A 461 -12.03 8.32 -21.26
C LYS A 461 -10.64 7.77 -20.94
N PHE A 462 -10.27 7.71 -19.67
CA PHE A 462 -9.00 7.14 -19.24
C PHE A 462 -8.88 5.66 -19.61
N PHE A 463 -9.88 4.85 -19.28
CA PHE A 463 -9.83 3.41 -19.59
C PHE A 463 -9.79 3.15 -21.10
N ARG A 464 -10.57 3.89 -21.91
CA ARG A 464 -10.50 3.78 -23.38
C ARG A 464 -9.11 4.10 -23.90
N PHE A 465 -8.49 5.18 -23.42
CA PHE A 465 -7.12 5.53 -23.77
C PHE A 465 -6.12 4.44 -23.38
N MET A 466 -6.17 3.97 -22.14
CA MET A 466 -5.21 2.97 -21.64
C MET A 466 -5.35 1.63 -22.32
N ILE A 467 -6.57 1.18 -22.58
CA ILE A 467 -6.82 -0.09 -23.27
C ILE A 467 -6.30 -0.03 -24.71
N SER A 468 -6.62 1.04 -25.45
CA SER A 468 -6.08 1.26 -26.81
C SER A 468 -4.55 1.28 -26.82
N TYR A 469 -3.95 2.02 -25.88
CA TYR A 469 -2.50 2.07 -25.77
C TYR A 469 -1.88 0.69 -25.50
N MET A 470 -2.46 -0.10 -24.59
CA MET A 470 -1.96 -1.45 -24.29
C MET A 470 -2.15 -2.44 -25.44
N GLU A 471 -3.18 -2.28 -26.26
CA GLU A 471 -3.36 -3.07 -27.48
C GLU A 471 -2.30 -2.76 -28.54
N GLU A 472 -2.00 -1.48 -28.72
CA GLU A 472 -1.00 -1.01 -29.70
C GLU A 472 0.45 -1.26 -29.25
N ASN A 473 0.70 -1.35 -27.91
CA ASN A 473 2.03 -1.50 -27.32
C ASN A 473 2.16 -2.73 -26.40
N PRO A 474 2.00 -3.93 -26.91
CA PRO A 474 1.93 -5.13 -26.08
C PRO A 474 3.21 -5.44 -25.27
N LEU A 475 4.38 -5.03 -25.75
CA LEU A 475 5.67 -5.30 -25.10
C LEU A 475 6.02 -4.37 -23.94
N GLN A 476 5.48 -3.14 -23.93
CA GLN A 476 5.73 -2.19 -22.85
C GLN A 476 4.88 -2.50 -21.60
N ALA A 477 3.68 -3.03 -21.82
CA ALA A 477 2.76 -3.38 -20.72
C ALA A 477 3.12 -4.69 -19.99
N ALA A 478 3.96 -5.55 -20.58
CA ALA A 478 4.33 -6.85 -20.02
C ALA A 478 5.58 -6.85 -19.12
N GLY A 479 6.09 -5.67 -18.71
CA GLY A 479 7.25 -5.56 -17.82
C GLY A 479 8.49 -6.29 -18.36
N LYS A 480 9.24 -5.68 -19.26
CA LYS A 480 10.52 -6.27 -19.69
C LYS A 480 11.46 -6.46 -18.51
N GLU A 481 11.96 -7.70 -18.33
CA GLU A 481 13.26 -7.91 -17.68
C GLU A 481 14.27 -7.00 -18.41
N ARG A 482 14.71 -5.94 -17.78
CA ARG A 482 15.88 -5.19 -18.22
C ARG A 482 17.09 -5.95 -17.67
N GLU A 483 17.87 -6.51 -18.59
CA GLU A 483 19.20 -7.02 -18.36
C GLU A 483 20.09 -6.05 -17.60
#